data_5076e2946183bb7b8c08fc2b58ac727b
#
_entry.id   5076e2946183bb7b8c08fc2b58ac727b
#
_cell.length_a   1.000
_cell.length_b   1.000
_cell.length_c   1.000
_cell.angle_alpha   90.00
_cell.angle_beta   90.00
_cell.angle_gamma   90.00
#
_symmetry.space_group_name_H-M   'P 1'
#
loop_
_entity.id
_entity.type
_entity.pdbx_description
1 polymer ?
#
loop_
_entity_poly.entity_id
_entity_poly.type
_entity_poly.pdbx_seq_one_letter_code
_entity_poly.pdbx_strand_id
1 'polypeptide(L)'
;MPPKAPCKECIMKKIIIIGASSGLGERIATDFARAGWRVGIAARRMDKLETIRNLYPANIAAAEIDVTAQDAVKKFYDLIELIDGMDILLYAAGIGFYDPDMEDERVTTTLDTNVTGFARITAAAYKYYKSTANRTPGHIAAITSIAGTKGIGVAAAYSASKKFQQTFINALEQLAYQQQVNVRFTDIRPGFIRTPLLDPEKEYPMIMSVDHAAPLIETAILKRKRVAVIDSRWAIVNGLWRLVPQRVWRHISLKW
;
A
#
# COMPACT_ATOMS: atom_id res chain seq x y z
N MET A 1 -7.01 -21.57 -46.79
CA MET A 1 -6.43 -21.32 -45.47
C MET A 1 -7.56 -21.20 -44.48
N PRO A 2 -7.65 -22.01 -43.42
CA PRO A 2 -8.66 -21.84 -42.41
C PRO A 2 -8.37 -20.53 -41.62
N PRO A 3 -9.41 -19.82 -41.15
CA PRO A 3 -9.23 -18.59 -40.39
C PRO A 3 -8.46 -18.91 -39.10
N LYS A 4 -7.43 -18.11 -38.82
CA LYS A 4 -6.68 -18.19 -37.54
C LYS A 4 -7.68 -18.00 -36.39
N ALA A 5 -7.67 -18.96 -35.44
CA ALA A 5 -8.43 -18.86 -34.20
C ALA A 5 -8.17 -17.48 -33.55
N PRO A 6 -9.19 -16.81 -33.00
CA PRO A 6 -9.00 -15.54 -32.33
C PRO A 6 -8.01 -15.75 -31.19
N CYS A 7 -7.00 -14.88 -31.16
CA CYS A 7 -6.06 -14.76 -30.05
C CYS A 7 -6.88 -14.70 -28.75
N LYS A 8 -6.54 -15.55 -27.74
CA LYS A 8 -7.09 -15.44 -26.40
C LYS A 8 -7.08 -13.96 -26.04
N GLU A 9 -8.27 -13.37 -25.87
CA GLU A 9 -8.44 -11.98 -25.44
C GLU A 9 -7.44 -11.71 -24.34
N CYS A 10 -6.54 -10.77 -24.59
CA CYS A 10 -5.57 -10.33 -23.61
C CYS A 10 -6.38 -9.56 -22.56
N ILE A 11 -6.89 -10.27 -21.54
CA ILE A 11 -7.64 -9.65 -20.44
C ILE A 11 -6.73 -8.63 -19.81
N MET A 12 -7.05 -7.34 -20.02
CA MET A 12 -6.29 -6.22 -19.49
C MET A 12 -6.30 -6.33 -17.96
N LYS A 13 -5.13 -6.39 -17.35
CA LYS A 13 -4.98 -6.45 -15.89
C LYS A 13 -5.32 -5.10 -15.26
N LYS A 14 -5.94 -5.14 -14.09
CA LYS A 14 -6.53 -3.98 -13.41
C LYS A 14 -5.96 -3.82 -12.01
N ILE A 15 -5.46 -2.63 -11.71
CA ILE A 15 -4.93 -2.30 -10.38
C ILE A 15 -5.57 -1.01 -9.85
N ILE A 16 -5.96 -1.02 -8.58
CA ILE A 16 -6.34 0.20 -7.86
C ILE A 16 -5.26 0.56 -6.86
N ILE A 17 -4.86 1.83 -6.85
CA ILE A 17 -3.82 2.36 -5.97
C ILE A 17 -4.40 3.47 -5.11
N ILE A 18 -4.53 3.21 -3.81
CA ILE A 18 -4.95 4.19 -2.81
C ILE A 18 -3.72 4.90 -2.26
N GLY A 19 -3.69 6.24 -2.32
CA GLY A 19 -2.52 7.03 -1.97
C GLY A 19 -1.59 7.31 -3.15
N ALA A 20 -2.15 7.52 -4.33
CA ALA A 20 -1.40 7.67 -5.59
C ALA A 20 -0.98 9.10 -5.92
N SER A 21 -1.26 10.12 -5.08
CA SER A 21 -0.98 11.54 -5.43
C SER A 21 0.47 11.98 -5.24
N SER A 22 1.37 11.11 -4.78
CA SER A 22 2.80 11.39 -4.62
C SER A 22 3.63 10.13 -4.32
N GLY A 23 4.95 10.23 -4.47
CA GLY A 23 5.92 9.25 -4.01
C GLY A 23 5.75 7.86 -4.65
N LEU A 24 5.72 6.81 -3.82
CA LEU A 24 5.64 5.42 -4.31
C LEU A 24 4.32 5.15 -5.06
N GLY A 25 3.19 5.65 -4.54
CA GLY A 25 1.89 5.40 -5.16
C GLY A 25 1.78 6.01 -6.55
N GLU A 26 2.24 7.25 -6.74
CA GLU A 26 2.33 7.94 -8.02
C GLU A 26 3.24 7.21 -9.00
N ARG A 27 4.44 6.84 -8.56
CA ARG A 27 5.42 6.16 -9.39
C ARG A 27 4.91 4.80 -9.87
N ILE A 28 4.40 3.99 -8.98
CA ILE A 28 3.87 2.66 -9.30
C ILE A 28 2.65 2.78 -10.22
N ALA A 29 1.76 3.77 -10.01
CA ALA A 29 0.64 4.02 -10.90
C ALA A 29 1.08 4.30 -12.33
N THR A 30 2.09 5.16 -12.49
CA THR A 30 2.67 5.51 -13.79
C THR A 30 3.34 4.32 -14.46
N ASP A 31 4.08 3.50 -13.71
CA ASP A 31 4.78 2.34 -14.25
C ASP A 31 3.80 1.24 -14.71
N PHE A 32 2.73 0.96 -13.94
CA PHE A 32 1.68 0.03 -14.37
C PHE A 32 0.89 0.55 -15.58
N ALA A 33 0.57 1.86 -15.63
CA ALA A 33 -0.11 2.44 -16.79
C ALA A 33 0.76 2.36 -18.06
N ARG A 34 2.07 2.67 -17.94
CA ARG A 34 3.05 2.51 -19.02
C ARG A 34 3.15 1.07 -19.51
N ALA A 35 3.00 0.10 -18.60
CA ALA A 35 2.97 -1.33 -18.93
C ALA A 35 1.63 -1.82 -19.52
N GLY A 36 0.68 -0.91 -19.80
CA GLY A 36 -0.59 -1.21 -20.45
C GLY A 36 -1.68 -1.73 -19.52
N TRP A 37 -1.54 -1.55 -18.18
CA TRP A 37 -2.58 -1.91 -17.23
C TRP A 37 -3.68 -0.84 -17.18
N ARG A 38 -4.90 -1.26 -16.83
CA ARG A 38 -5.96 -0.34 -16.40
C ARG A 38 -5.71 0.01 -14.93
N VAL A 39 -5.54 1.29 -14.63
CA VAL A 39 -5.14 1.77 -13.31
C VAL A 39 -6.19 2.71 -12.74
N GLY A 40 -6.78 2.36 -11.61
CA GLY A 40 -7.57 3.27 -10.78
C GLY A 40 -6.65 3.94 -9.76
N ILE A 41 -6.59 5.27 -9.73
CA ILE A 41 -5.80 6.02 -8.76
C ILE A 41 -6.71 6.81 -7.83
N ALA A 42 -6.38 6.81 -6.53
CA ALA A 42 -7.16 7.52 -5.53
C ALA A 42 -6.30 8.20 -4.48
N ALA A 43 -6.67 9.43 -4.13
CA ALA A 43 -6.12 10.22 -3.03
C ALA A 43 -7.03 11.42 -2.74
N ARG A 44 -6.70 12.24 -1.73
CA ARG A 44 -7.42 13.47 -1.39
C ARG A 44 -7.18 14.63 -2.36
N ARG A 45 -5.98 14.66 -3.02
CA ARG A 45 -5.55 15.76 -3.88
C ARG A 45 -5.89 15.44 -5.32
N MET A 46 -7.08 15.86 -5.77
CA MET A 46 -7.55 15.56 -7.12
C MET A 46 -6.69 16.23 -8.20
N ASP A 47 -6.19 17.45 -7.98
CA ASP A 47 -5.28 18.17 -8.87
C ASP A 47 -4.03 17.34 -9.23
N LYS A 48 -3.43 16.66 -8.23
CA LYS A 48 -2.30 15.76 -8.45
C LYS A 48 -2.69 14.51 -9.23
N LEU A 49 -3.85 13.93 -8.92
CA LEU A 49 -4.35 12.75 -9.63
C LEU A 49 -4.64 13.07 -11.11
N GLU A 50 -5.22 14.24 -11.39
CA GLU A 50 -5.46 14.70 -12.77
C GLU A 50 -4.15 14.84 -13.55
N THR A 51 -3.11 15.39 -12.93
CA THR A 51 -1.79 15.49 -13.55
C THR A 51 -1.27 14.10 -13.97
N ILE A 52 -1.40 13.09 -13.08
CA ILE A 52 -0.97 11.73 -13.37
C ILE A 52 -1.86 11.08 -14.44
N ARG A 53 -3.19 11.25 -14.35
CA ARG A 53 -4.14 10.73 -15.33
C ARG A 53 -3.83 11.26 -16.73
N ASN A 54 -3.49 12.53 -16.87
CA ASN A 54 -3.22 13.16 -18.16
C ASN A 54 -1.95 12.63 -18.85
N LEU A 55 -1.05 11.94 -18.13
CA LEU A 55 0.09 11.23 -18.73
C LEU A 55 -0.35 9.96 -19.47
N TYR A 56 -1.41 9.31 -19.01
CA TYR A 56 -1.94 8.05 -19.57
C TYR A 56 -3.47 8.02 -19.55
N PRO A 57 -4.15 8.94 -20.28
CA PRO A 57 -5.60 9.12 -20.15
C PRO A 57 -6.43 7.91 -20.59
N ALA A 58 -5.88 7.06 -21.45
CA ALA A 58 -6.54 5.82 -21.85
C ALA A 58 -6.46 4.70 -20.80
N ASN A 59 -5.48 4.77 -19.90
CA ASN A 59 -5.18 3.71 -18.94
C ASN A 59 -5.56 4.08 -17.51
N ILE A 60 -5.55 5.36 -17.13
CA ILE A 60 -5.74 5.81 -15.76
C ILE A 60 -7.13 6.43 -15.57
N ALA A 61 -7.85 5.94 -14.58
CA ALA A 61 -9.02 6.60 -14.00
C ALA A 61 -8.67 7.15 -12.60
N ALA A 62 -9.14 8.35 -12.28
CA ALA A 62 -8.85 9.04 -11.03
C ALA A 62 -10.12 9.27 -10.21
N ALA A 63 -10.02 9.12 -8.87
CA ALA A 63 -11.09 9.42 -7.95
C ALA A 63 -10.56 10.13 -6.70
N GLU A 64 -11.26 11.16 -6.25
CA GLU A 64 -10.98 11.81 -4.97
C GLU A 64 -11.54 10.95 -3.83
N ILE A 65 -10.64 10.29 -3.10
CA ILE A 65 -10.99 9.45 -1.95
C ILE A 65 -10.16 9.88 -0.74
N ASP A 66 -10.85 10.41 0.28
CA ASP A 66 -10.29 10.50 1.62
C ASP A 66 -10.67 9.21 2.36
N VAL A 67 -9.67 8.41 2.73
CA VAL A 67 -9.88 7.11 3.39
C VAL A 67 -10.50 7.25 4.78
N THR A 68 -10.45 8.45 5.38
CA THR A 68 -11.05 8.75 6.69
C THR A 68 -12.53 9.10 6.59
N ALA A 69 -13.00 9.55 5.42
CA ALA A 69 -14.38 9.97 5.18
C ALA A 69 -15.37 8.81 5.23
N GLN A 70 -16.62 9.10 5.57
CA GLN A 70 -17.68 8.10 5.66
C GLN A 70 -18.01 7.47 4.29
N ASP A 71 -17.90 8.24 3.22
CA ASP A 71 -18.19 7.83 1.84
C ASP A 71 -17.01 7.10 1.13
N ALA A 72 -15.86 6.95 1.81
CA ALA A 72 -14.66 6.35 1.24
C ALA A 72 -14.89 4.98 0.59
N VAL A 73 -15.66 4.12 1.25
CA VAL A 73 -15.97 2.77 0.75
C VAL A 73 -16.86 2.84 -0.50
N LYS A 74 -17.86 3.74 -0.52
CA LYS A 74 -18.70 3.93 -1.68
C LYS A 74 -17.87 4.39 -2.88
N LYS A 75 -17.08 5.45 -2.73
CA LYS A 75 -16.19 5.97 -3.77
C LYS A 75 -15.16 4.93 -4.25
N PHE A 76 -14.71 4.06 -3.35
CA PHE A 76 -13.83 2.96 -3.72
C PHE A 76 -14.52 1.95 -4.65
N TYR A 77 -15.78 1.58 -4.37
CA TYR A 77 -16.56 0.72 -5.26
C TYR A 77 -16.87 1.42 -6.59
N ASP A 78 -17.23 2.71 -6.56
CA ASP A 78 -17.44 3.51 -7.78
C ASP A 78 -16.17 3.50 -8.66
N LEU A 79 -14.97 3.58 -8.07
CA LEU A 79 -13.71 3.48 -8.80
C LEU A 79 -13.45 2.08 -9.39
N ILE A 80 -13.83 1.01 -8.67
CA ILE A 80 -13.77 -0.36 -9.21
C ILE A 80 -14.65 -0.49 -10.46
N GLU A 81 -15.86 0.04 -10.42
CA GLU A 81 -16.79 0.06 -11.55
C GLU A 81 -16.23 0.87 -12.72
N LEU A 82 -15.66 2.05 -12.45
CA LEU A 82 -15.09 2.94 -13.45
C LEU A 82 -13.96 2.29 -14.27
N ILE A 83 -13.19 1.37 -13.67
CA ILE A 83 -12.15 0.61 -14.36
C ILE A 83 -12.58 -0.81 -14.76
N ASP A 84 -13.89 -1.10 -14.60
CA ASP A 84 -14.51 -2.39 -14.97
C ASP A 84 -13.91 -3.58 -14.18
N GLY A 85 -13.69 -3.42 -12.88
CA GLY A 85 -13.22 -4.46 -11.95
C GLY A 85 -11.83 -4.20 -11.36
N MET A 86 -11.35 -5.13 -10.53
CA MET A 86 -10.08 -5.01 -9.83
C MET A 86 -9.42 -6.38 -9.65
N ASP A 87 -8.18 -6.53 -10.17
CA ASP A 87 -7.33 -7.71 -9.92
C ASP A 87 -6.43 -7.50 -8.70
N ILE A 88 -5.92 -6.26 -8.55
CA ILE A 88 -4.99 -5.88 -7.47
C ILE A 88 -5.48 -4.61 -6.79
N LEU A 89 -5.54 -4.63 -5.46
CA LEU A 89 -5.51 -3.43 -4.63
C LEU A 89 -4.08 -3.21 -4.14
N LEU A 90 -3.50 -2.04 -4.40
CA LEU A 90 -2.32 -1.53 -3.70
C LEU A 90 -2.73 -0.42 -2.74
N TYR A 91 -2.65 -0.68 -1.44
CA TYR A 91 -2.83 0.35 -0.42
C TYR A 91 -1.48 1.01 -0.12
N ALA A 92 -1.30 2.22 -0.60
CA ALA A 92 -0.09 3.03 -0.42
C ALA A 92 -0.33 4.31 0.40
N ALA A 93 -1.59 4.60 0.77
CA ALA A 93 -1.90 5.74 1.62
C ALA A 93 -1.34 5.53 3.04
N GLY A 94 -0.80 6.60 3.59
CA GLY A 94 -0.29 6.60 4.96
C GLY A 94 0.39 7.91 5.28
N ILE A 95 0.37 8.24 6.55
CA ILE A 95 1.06 9.40 7.13
C ILE A 95 1.84 8.96 8.35
N GLY A 96 2.81 9.77 8.75
CA GLY A 96 3.59 9.54 9.96
C GLY A 96 4.35 10.80 10.34
N PHE A 97 4.55 10.97 11.63
CA PHE A 97 5.24 12.12 12.19
C PHE A 97 6.37 11.67 13.10
N TYR A 98 7.42 12.47 13.15
CA TYR A 98 8.33 12.51 14.28
C TYR A 98 7.61 13.31 15.37
N ASP A 99 7.22 12.64 16.45
CA ASP A 99 6.31 13.20 17.44
C ASP A 99 6.69 12.71 18.85
N PRO A 100 7.78 13.26 19.43
CA PRO A 100 8.23 12.92 20.78
C PRO A 100 7.27 13.42 21.86
N ASP A 101 6.47 14.46 21.57
CA ASP A 101 5.57 15.11 22.52
C ASP A 101 4.16 14.51 22.50
N MET A 102 3.90 13.56 21.58
CA MET A 102 2.60 12.86 21.44
C MET A 102 1.43 13.83 21.24
N GLU A 103 1.58 14.77 20.30
CA GLU A 103 0.52 15.74 19.98
C GLU A 103 -0.77 15.06 19.53
N ASP A 104 -1.88 15.34 20.20
CA ASP A 104 -3.19 14.68 19.98
C ASP A 104 -3.61 14.68 18.51
N GLU A 105 -3.44 15.78 17.80
CA GLU A 105 -3.80 15.91 16.39
C GLU A 105 -2.96 14.96 15.52
N ARG A 106 -1.64 14.86 15.75
CA ARG A 106 -0.75 13.98 15.01
C ARG A 106 -1.06 12.51 15.27
N VAL A 107 -1.29 12.18 16.54
CA VAL A 107 -1.69 10.82 16.95
C VAL A 107 -2.99 10.43 16.27
N THR A 108 -4.04 11.25 16.44
CA THR A 108 -5.39 10.97 15.92
C THR A 108 -5.39 10.87 14.41
N THR A 109 -4.80 11.83 13.71
CA THR A 109 -4.73 11.83 12.24
C THR A 109 -3.96 10.62 11.71
N THR A 110 -2.90 10.20 12.41
CA THR A 110 -2.15 8.97 12.05
C THR A 110 -3.02 7.74 12.20
N LEU A 111 -3.77 7.61 13.30
CA LEU A 111 -4.66 6.47 13.53
C LEU A 111 -5.84 6.44 12.56
N ASP A 112 -6.46 7.58 12.30
CA ASP A 112 -7.59 7.67 11.36
C ASP A 112 -7.17 7.25 9.95
N THR A 113 -6.02 7.73 9.48
CA THR A 113 -5.53 7.40 8.14
C THR A 113 -4.99 5.97 8.06
N ASN A 114 -4.05 5.61 8.95
CA ASN A 114 -3.29 4.37 8.83
C ASN A 114 -4.00 3.15 9.43
N VAL A 115 -4.95 3.35 10.34
CA VAL A 115 -5.69 2.26 11.00
C VAL A 115 -7.11 2.20 10.47
N THR A 116 -7.93 3.22 10.75
CA THR A 116 -9.36 3.21 10.38
C THR A 116 -9.54 3.20 8.87
N GLY A 117 -8.90 4.12 8.15
CA GLY A 117 -8.97 4.22 6.69
C GLY A 117 -8.43 2.97 6.00
N PHE A 118 -7.28 2.46 6.48
CA PHE A 118 -6.71 1.21 5.99
C PHE A 118 -7.66 0.03 6.17
N ALA A 119 -8.22 -0.15 7.37
CA ALA A 119 -9.11 -1.27 7.67
C ALA A 119 -10.39 -1.21 6.82
N ARG A 120 -10.99 -0.03 6.64
CA ARG A 120 -12.18 0.16 5.81
C ARG A 120 -11.96 -0.26 4.36
N ILE A 121 -10.92 0.26 3.73
CA ILE A 121 -10.65 -0.01 2.30
C ILE A 121 -10.22 -1.47 2.08
N THR A 122 -9.35 -2.01 2.93
CA THR A 122 -8.91 -3.40 2.78
C THR A 122 -10.04 -4.41 3.06
N ALA A 123 -10.93 -4.11 4.03
CA ALA A 123 -12.12 -4.92 4.26
C ALA A 123 -13.12 -4.83 3.08
N ALA A 124 -13.28 -3.65 2.48
CA ALA A 124 -14.10 -3.49 1.28
C ALA A 124 -13.55 -4.30 0.10
N ALA A 125 -12.24 -4.24 -0.13
CA ALA A 125 -11.57 -5.05 -1.16
C ALA A 125 -11.73 -6.56 -0.90
N TYR A 126 -11.58 -7.00 0.35
CA TYR A 126 -11.83 -8.40 0.72
C TYR A 126 -13.26 -8.82 0.39
N LYS A 127 -14.27 -8.00 0.75
CA LYS A 127 -15.68 -8.26 0.43
C LYS A 127 -15.91 -8.31 -1.08
N TYR A 128 -15.29 -7.43 -1.85
CA TYR A 128 -15.34 -7.45 -3.31
C TYR A 128 -14.83 -8.79 -3.86
N TYR A 129 -13.65 -9.26 -3.43
CA TYR A 129 -13.13 -10.54 -3.89
C TYR A 129 -13.96 -11.76 -3.41
N LYS A 130 -14.60 -11.64 -2.26
CA LYS A 130 -15.53 -12.68 -1.76
C LYS A 130 -16.81 -12.76 -2.58
N SER A 131 -17.35 -11.62 -3.03
CA SER A 131 -18.60 -11.55 -3.82
C SER A 131 -18.40 -11.88 -5.29
N THR A 132 -17.21 -11.61 -5.83
CA THR A 132 -16.86 -11.95 -7.21
C THR A 132 -16.29 -13.37 -7.24
N ALA A 133 -16.99 -14.31 -7.86
CA ALA A 133 -16.46 -15.69 -8.10
C ALA A 133 -15.30 -15.62 -9.11
N ASN A 134 -14.19 -15.03 -8.71
CA ASN A 134 -13.06 -14.73 -9.58
C ASN A 134 -12.39 -16.00 -10.10
N ARG A 135 -12.28 -16.11 -11.42
CA ARG A 135 -11.48 -17.12 -12.10
C ARG A 135 -9.99 -16.99 -11.82
N THR A 136 -9.55 -15.77 -11.51
CA THR A 136 -8.17 -15.46 -11.09
C THR A 136 -8.15 -15.00 -9.62
N PRO A 137 -7.14 -15.39 -8.83
CA PRO A 137 -7.03 -14.92 -7.46
C PRO A 137 -6.93 -13.40 -7.41
N GLY A 138 -7.79 -12.75 -6.60
CA GLY A 138 -7.63 -11.36 -6.22
C GLY A 138 -6.32 -11.14 -5.46
N HIS A 139 -5.86 -9.89 -5.35
CA HIS A 139 -4.63 -9.58 -4.64
C HIS A 139 -4.75 -8.28 -3.85
N ILE A 140 -4.51 -8.32 -2.55
CA ILE A 140 -4.41 -7.15 -1.68
C ILE A 140 -2.95 -6.97 -1.29
N ALA A 141 -2.33 -5.90 -1.78
CA ALA A 141 -0.98 -5.50 -1.43
C ALA A 141 -1.03 -4.20 -0.61
N ALA A 142 -0.22 -4.10 0.44
CA ALA A 142 -0.16 -2.89 1.26
C ALA A 142 1.28 -2.49 1.56
N ILE A 143 1.57 -1.19 1.41
CA ILE A 143 2.83 -0.60 1.84
C ILE A 143 2.74 -0.30 3.33
N THR A 144 3.25 -1.23 4.13
CA THR A 144 3.35 -1.08 5.58
C THR A 144 4.67 -0.40 5.97
N SER A 145 5.52 -0.98 6.75
CA SER A 145 6.88 -0.51 7.06
C SER A 145 7.63 -1.51 7.92
N ILE A 146 8.96 -1.48 7.91
CA ILE A 146 9.78 -2.11 8.95
C ILE A 146 9.51 -1.51 10.34
N ALA A 147 9.03 -0.27 10.42
CA ALA A 147 8.66 0.40 11.67
C ALA A 147 7.56 -0.36 12.45
N GLY A 148 6.75 -1.20 11.77
CA GLY A 148 5.80 -2.09 12.44
C GLY A 148 6.44 -3.30 13.14
N THR A 149 7.76 -3.48 13.08
CA THR A 149 8.47 -4.60 13.73
C THR A 149 8.62 -4.38 15.23
N LYS A 150 8.94 -3.14 15.63
CA LYS A 150 9.11 -2.70 17.03
C LYS A 150 8.45 -1.34 17.22
N GLY A 151 7.98 -1.04 18.42
CA GLY A 151 7.54 0.31 18.78
C GLY A 151 8.72 1.29 18.73
N ILE A 152 8.54 2.42 18.09
CA ILE A 152 9.53 3.48 17.96
C ILE A 152 9.02 4.69 18.74
N GLY A 153 9.68 5.06 19.83
CA GLY A 153 9.20 6.07 20.78
C GLY A 153 8.88 7.41 20.11
N VAL A 154 9.82 7.96 19.32
CA VAL A 154 9.63 9.24 18.61
C VAL A 154 8.66 9.20 17.43
N ALA A 155 8.08 8.04 17.14
CA ALA A 155 7.07 7.82 16.11
C ALA A 155 6.07 6.73 16.58
N ALA A 156 5.59 6.87 17.82
CA ALA A 156 4.80 5.84 18.50
C ALA A 156 3.51 5.51 17.73
N ALA A 157 2.70 6.50 17.40
CA ALA A 157 1.46 6.31 16.63
C ALA A 157 1.73 5.68 15.26
N TYR A 158 2.77 6.14 14.55
CA TYR A 158 3.15 5.58 13.25
C TYR A 158 3.56 4.10 13.36
N SER A 159 4.50 3.77 14.25
CA SER A 159 4.99 2.40 14.40
C SER A 159 3.88 1.44 14.84
N ALA A 160 3.01 1.88 15.76
CA ALA A 160 1.83 1.13 16.19
C ALA A 160 0.84 0.91 15.02
N SER A 161 0.57 1.95 14.23
CA SER A 161 -0.31 1.86 13.07
C SER A 161 0.22 0.88 12.02
N LYS A 162 1.53 0.90 11.76
CA LYS A 162 2.15 -0.05 10.82
C LYS A 162 2.13 -1.49 11.34
N LYS A 163 2.26 -1.68 12.65
CA LYS A 163 2.05 -3.00 13.27
C LYS A 163 0.61 -3.47 13.13
N PHE A 164 -0.36 -2.58 13.33
CA PHE A 164 -1.77 -2.88 13.09
C PHE A 164 -1.99 -3.39 11.67
N GLN A 165 -1.50 -2.67 10.65
CA GLN A 165 -1.65 -3.05 9.25
C GLN A 165 -1.10 -4.45 8.97
N GLN A 166 0.09 -4.78 9.48
CA GLN A 166 0.70 -6.11 9.34
C GLN A 166 -0.15 -7.21 9.97
N THR A 167 -0.66 -6.98 11.18
CA THR A 167 -1.51 -7.93 11.89
C THR A 167 -2.86 -8.09 11.20
N PHE A 168 -3.45 -6.99 10.71
CA PHE A 168 -4.73 -7.00 10.01
C PHE A 168 -4.67 -7.80 8.69
N ILE A 169 -3.59 -7.63 7.90
CA ILE A 169 -3.33 -8.43 6.70
C ILE A 169 -3.24 -9.92 7.05
N ASN A 170 -2.50 -10.29 8.10
CA ASN A 170 -2.38 -11.68 8.53
C ASN A 170 -3.73 -12.27 8.93
N ALA A 171 -4.57 -11.51 9.64
CA ALA A 171 -5.90 -11.93 10.04
C ALA A 171 -6.83 -12.12 8.82
N LEU A 172 -6.79 -11.20 7.85
CA LEU A 172 -7.55 -11.33 6.61
C LEU A 172 -7.08 -12.54 5.77
N GLU A 173 -5.79 -12.84 5.75
CA GLU A 173 -5.25 -14.02 5.07
C GLU A 173 -5.80 -15.31 5.71
N GLN A 174 -5.82 -15.39 7.05
CA GLN A 174 -6.41 -16.52 7.78
C GLN A 174 -7.91 -16.65 7.48
N LEU A 175 -8.64 -15.54 7.53
CA LEU A 175 -10.07 -15.50 7.23
C LEU A 175 -10.37 -15.95 5.79
N ALA A 176 -9.55 -15.51 4.83
CA ALA A 176 -9.67 -15.90 3.43
C ALA A 176 -9.49 -17.41 3.25
N TYR A 177 -8.52 -18.00 3.94
CA TYR A 177 -8.31 -19.44 3.94
C TYR A 177 -9.53 -20.20 4.51
N GLN A 178 -10.03 -19.77 5.68
CA GLN A 178 -11.19 -20.39 6.34
C GLN A 178 -12.47 -20.30 5.50
N GLN A 179 -12.66 -19.15 4.80
CA GLN A 179 -13.85 -18.92 3.96
C GLN A 179 -13.66 -19.32 2.49
N GLN A 180 -12.52 -19.90 2.14
CA GLN A 180 -12.16 -20.30 0.77
C GLN A 180 -12.27 -19.15 -0.24
N VAL A 181 -12.00 -17.92 0.19
CA VAL A 181 -11.95 -16.76 -0.69
C VAL A 181 -10.63 -16.75 -1.46
N ASN A 182 -10.73 -16.72 -2.80
CA ASN A 182 -9.55 -16.75 -3.67
C ASN A 182 -8.85 -15.39 -3.75
N VAL A 183 -8.16 -15.01 -2.68
CA VAL A 183 -7.39 -13.75 -2.59
C VAL A 183 -5.99 -14.01 -2.01
N ARG A 184 -4.99 -13.27 -2.53
CA ARG A 184 -3.61 -13.28 -2.03
C ARG A 184 -3.30 -11.97 -1.34
N PHE A 185 -2.30 -12.00 -0.46
CA PHE A 185 -1.88 -10.83 0.31
C PHE A 185 -0.38 -10.61 0.17
N THR A 186 0.03 -9.33 0.07
CA THR A 186 1.44 -8.92 0.10
C THR A 186 1.61 -7.79 1.10
N ASP A 187 2.36 -8.06 2.16
CA ASP A 187 2.80 -7.09 3.16
C ASP A 187 4.17 -6.54 2.75
N ILE A 188 4.19 -5.30 2.24
CA ILE A 188 5.39 -4.62 1.74
C ILE A 188 5.95 -3.76 2.86
N ARG A 189 7.18 -4.05 3.27
CA ARG A 189 7.85 -3.41 4.41
C ARG A 189 9.09 -2.64 3.98
N PRO A 190 8.97 -1.42 3.48
CA PRO A 190 10.13 -0.58 3.20
C PRO A 190 10.76 -0.05 4.49
N GLY A 191 12.06 0.30 4.37
CA GLY A 191 12.73 1.22 5.28
C GLY A 191 12.45 2.68 4.89
N PHE A 192 13.44 3.58 5.09
CA PHE A 192 13.29 4.97 4.69
C PHE A 192 13.36 5.15 3.18
N ILE A 193 12.35 5.83 2.63
CA ILE A 193 12.28 6.18 1.20
C ILE A 193 12.06 7.68 1.10
N ARG A 194 12.85 8.34 0.26
CA ARG A 194 12.76 9.79 0.01
C ARG A 194 11.44 10.13 -0.68
N THR A 195 10.44 10.43 0.12
CA THR A 195 9.07 10.81 -0.27
C THR A 195 8.63 11.99 0.58
N PRO A 196 7.54 12.68 0.23
CA PRO A 196 6.97 13.75 1.06
C PRO A 196 6.54 13.32 2.48
N LEU A 197 6.60 12.03 2.80
CA LEU A 197 6.35 11.53 4.17
C LEU A 197 7.50 11.84 5.13
N LEU A 198 8.73 11.96 4.62
CA LEU A 198 9.91 12.23 5.42
C LEU A 198 10.20 13.73 5.44
N ASP A 199 10.66 14.20 6.58
CA ASP A 199 11.16 15.57 6.74
C ASP A 199 12.43 15.74 5.89
N PRO A 200 12.46 16.66 4.91
CA PRO A 200 13.59 16.84 4.02
C PRO A 200 14.84 17.38 4.73
N GLU A 201 14.67 18.01 5.90
CA GLU A 201 15.75 18.61 6.70
C GLU A 201 16.47 17.58 7.59
N LYS A 202 15.93 16.35 7.69
CA LYS A 202 16.51 15.30 8.52
C LYS A 202 17.31 14.30 7.70
N GLU A 203 18.38 13.80 8.31
CA GLU A 203 19.14 12.69 7.77
C GLU A 203 18.56 11.36 8.23
N TYR A 204 18.31 10.46 7.27
CA TYR A 204 17.78 9.13 7.54
C TYR A 204 18.79 8.06 7.10
N PRO A 205 19.03 7.05 7.93
CA PRO A 205 19.98 6.00 7.58
C PRO A 205 19.48 5.18 6.37
N MET A 206 20.40 4.82 5.50
CA MET A 206 20.13 3.93 4.34
C MET A 206 18.90 4.35 3.52
N ILE A 207 18.67 5.67 3.40
CA ILE A 207 17.53 6.19 2.63
C ILE A 207 17.60 5.71 1.18
N MET A 208 16.47 5.28 0.65
CA MET A 208 16.31 4.85 -0.75
C MET A 208 15.61 5.95 -1.56
N SER A 209 15.92 6.03 -2.86
CA SER A 209 15.09 6.79 -3.79
C SER A 209 13.80 6.03 -4.13
N VAL A 210 12.78 6.75 -4.59
CA VAL A 210 11.56 6.17 -5.14
C VAL A 210 11.89 5.31 -6.36
N ASP A 211 12.83 5.77 -7.21
CA ASP A 211 13.28 5.03 -8.40
C ASP A 211 13.92 3.68 -8.09
N HIS A 212 14.59 3.57 -6.95
CA HIS A 212 15.14 2.29 -6.49
C HIS A 212 14.07 1.38 -5.87
N ALA A 213 13.18 1.95 -5.06
CA ALA A 213 12.23 1.17 -4.27
C ALA A 213 11.02 0.68 -5.09
N ALA A 214 10.50 1.47 -6.03
CA ALA A 214 9.28 1.14 -6.76
C ALA A 214 9.42 -0.16 -7.58
N PRO A 215 10.48 -0.40 -8.38
CA PRO A 215 10.62 -1.65 -9.12
C PRO A 215 10.72 -2.90 -8.21
N LEU A 216 11.29 -2.77 -7.02
CA LEU A 216 11.36 -3.85 -6.04
C LEU A 216 9.97 -4.17 -5.48
N ILE A 217 9.16 -3.13 -5.21
CA ILE A 217 7.77 -3.25 -4.76
C ILE A 217 6.92 -3.90 -5.85
N GLU A 218 6.99 -3.42 -7.08
CA GLU A 218 6.27 -3.98 -8.23
C GLU A 218 6.60 -5.46 -8.44
N THR A 219 7.88 -5.80 -8.36
CA THR A 219 8.33 -7.20 -8.43
C THR A 219 7.72 -8.04 -7.31
N ALA A 220 7.63 -7.50 -6.08
CA ALA A 220 7.01 -8.20 -4.96
C ALA A 220 5.51 -8.42 -5.18
N ILE A 221 4.80 -7.41 -5.71
CA ILE A 221 3.38 -7.47 -6.06
C ILE A 221 3.15 -8.52 -7.16
N LEU A 222 3.88 -8.42 -8.28
CA LEU A 222 3.72 -9.33 -9.42
C LEU A 222 4.05 -10.78 -9.07
N LYS A 223 5.06 -11.00 -8.20
CA LYS A 223 5.41 -12.32 -7.66
C LYS A 223 4.54 -12.76 -6.49
N ARG A 224 3.56 -11.95 -6.06
CA ARG A 224 2.65 -12.23 -4.95
C ARG A 224 3.39 -12.68 -3.68
N LYS A 225 4.50 -12.01 -3.35
CA LYS A 225 5.27 -12.31 -2.14
C LYS A 225 4.43 -12.02 -0.90
N ARG A 226 4.28 -12.98 0.00
CA ARG A 226 3.50 -12.79 1.23
C ARG A 226 4.02 -11.64 2.10
N VAL A 227 5.33 -11.58 2.29
CA VAL A 227 6.03 -10.47 2.97
C VAL A 227 7.22 -10.07 2.12
N ALA A 228 7.39 -8.79 1.88
CA ALA A 228 8.51 -8.23 1.14
C ALA A 228 9.13 -7.06 1.91
N VAL A 229 10.28 -7.30 2.54
CA VAL A 229 11.11 -6.20 3.05
C VAL A 229 11.87 -5.62 1.87
N ILE A 230 11.73 -4.32 1.66
CA ILE A 230 12.30 -3.65 0.49
C ILE A 230 13.73 -3.21 0.80
N ASP A 231 14.63 -3.66 -0.09
CA ASP A 231 16.08 -3.62 0.01
C ASP A 231 16.64 -4.67 1.02
N SER A 232 17.69 -5.39 0.58
CA SER A 232 18.33 -6.44 1.38
C SER A 232 18.96 -5.94 2.68
N ARG A 233 19.48 -4.71 2.67
CA ARG A 233 20.04 -4.07 3.87
C ARG A 233 18.98 -3.93 4.97
N TRP A 234 17.79 -3.47 4.60
CA TRP A 234 16.66 -3.38 5.53
C TRP A 234 16.10 -4.73 5.93
N ALA A 235 16.23 -5.75 5.08
CA ALA A 235 15.85 -7.12 5.44
C ALA A 235 16.72 -7.65 6.59
N ILE A 236 18.03 -7.39 6.55
CA ILE A 236 18.97 -7.76 7.63
C ILE A 236 18.62 -6.99 8.91
N VAL A 237 18.48 -5.67 8.83
CA VAL A 237 18.13 -4.82 9.99
C VAL A 237 16.80 -5.27 10.60
N ASN A 238 15.78 -5.50 9.78
CA ASN A 238 14.48 -5.95 10.26
C ASN A 238 14.55 -7.32 10.93
N GLY A 239 15.38 -8.24 10.40
CA GLY A 239 15.64 -9.54 11.00
C GLY A 239 16.26 -9.41 12.40
N LEU A 240 17.29 -8.58 12.54
CA LEU A 240 17.97 -8.31 13.81
C LEU A 240 17.03 -7.63 14.81
N TRP A 241 16.27 -6.63 14.40
CA TRP A 241 15.30 -5.94 15.28
C TRP A 241 14.30 -6.91 15.92
N ARG A 242 13.85 -7.91 15.19
CA ARG A 242 12.91 -8.93 15.72
C ARG A 242 13.49 -9.71 16.87
N LEU A 243 14.80 -9.94 16.90
CA LEU A 243 15.49 -10.73 17.93
C LEU A 243 15.81 -9.91 19.17
N VAL A 244 15.83 -8.58 19.10
CA VAL A 244 16.13 -7.72 20.26
C VAL A 244 15.05 -7.88 21.33
N PRO A 245 15.38 -8.33 22.57
CA PRO A 245 14.40 -8.42 23.65
C PRO A 245 13.81 -7.05 24.00
N GLN A 246 12.54 -7.00 24.41
CA GLN A 246 11.88 -5.74 24.78
C GLN A 246 12.59 -4.99 25.89
N ARG A 247 13.21 -5.72 26.83
CA ARG A 247 14.00 -5.11 27.93
C ARG A 247 15.22 -4.34 27.42
N VAL A 248 15.82 -4.78 26.32
CA VAL A 248 16.95 -4.08 25.66
C VAL A 248 16.43 -2.96 24.78
N TRP A 249 15.39 -3.24 23.98
CA TRP A 249 14.82 -2.28 23.04
C TRP A 249 14.41 -0.95 23.67
N ARG A 250 13.81 -0.98 24.85
CA ARG A 250 13.35 0.24 25.55
C ARG A 250 14.48 1.24 25.89
N HIS A 251 15.72 0.79 25.88
CA HIS A 251 16.90 1.64 26.15
C HIS A 251 17.61 2.12 24.89
N ILE A 252 17.17 1.65 23.71
CA ILE A 252 17.76 2.06 22.43
C ILE A 252 17.13 3.39 22.01
N SER A 253 17.94 4.44 21.95
CA SER A 253 17.53 5.74 21.40
C SER A 253 17.73 5.72 19.89
N LEU A 254 16.63 5.78 19.14
CA LEU A 254 16.66 6.00 17.70
C LEU A 254 16.57 7.51 17.44
N LYS A 255 17.68 8.10 17.01
CA LYS A 255 17.76 9.52 16.62
C LYS A 255 17.93 9.58 15.09
N TRP A 256 17.05 10.29 14.42
CA TRP A 256 17.13 10.70 13.03
C TRP A 256 16.42 12.03 12.79
#